data_26cd702c2f7fccb77eed081f8561a32a
#
_entry.id   26cd702c2f7fccb77eed081f8561a32a
#
_cell.length_a   1.000
_cell.length_b   1.000
_cell.length_c   1.000
_cell.angle_alpha   90.00
_cell.angle_beta   90.00
_cell.angle_gamma   90.00
#
_symmetry.space_group_name_H-M   'P 1'
#
loop_
_entity.id
_entity.type
_entity.pdbx_description
1 polymer ?
#
loop_
_entity_poly.entity_id
_entity_poly.type
_entity_poly.pdbx_seq_one_letter_code
_entity_poly.pdbx_strand_id
1 'polypeptide(L)'
;MHPSFNHKKYLLKRQIFAFTGKFRFYAGGKLVMYSQQKKFKLKEDIRVYADISKKQEILKIKSRSIIDFSAAYDVIDMTARQHVGTLRRQGMKSMLRDEWDLLNPAGQKIGTLFEDSIKLATIRRLLFSFLPQNYDIIVGQERVTDIKQQFNPFQYTLNIDFSPDTTNQFDPRLGIAAGILLAAIEGRQN
;
A
#
# COMPACT_ATOMS: atom_id res chain seq x y z
N MET A 1 -1.72 -6.18 18.06
CA MET A 1 -1.39 -5.20 16.99
C MET A 1 -0.48 -4.11 17.58
N HIS A 2 0.61 -3.74 16.88
CA HIS A 2 1.53 -2.70 17.33
C HIS A 2 0.85 -1.30 17.34
N PRO A 3 1.14 -0.41 18.33
CA PRO A 3 0.50 0.92 18.43
C PRO A 3 0.65 1.80 17.17
N SER A 4 1.71 1.63 16.39
CA SER A 4 1.91 2.35 15.12
C SER A 4 0.77 2.19 14.12
N PHE A 5 -0.10 1.19 14.26
CA PHE A 5 -1.26 0.98 13.39
C PHE A 5 -2.56 1.64 13.89
N ASN A 6 -2.52 2.34 15.05
CA ASN A 6 -3.71 2.92 15.68
C ASN A 6 -3.99 4.38 15.27
N HIS A 7 -3.41 4.87 14.19
CA HIS A 7 -3.68 6.22 13.69
C HIS A 7 -4.72 6.19 12.56
N LYS A 8 -5.55 7.22 12.48
CA LYS A 8 -6.53 7.36 11.38
C LYS A 8 -5.89 7.92 10.10
N LYS A 9 -4.76 8.64 10.20
CA LYS A 9 -4.11 9.28 9.05
C LYS A 9 -2.61 9.05 9.05
N TYR A 10 -2.09 8.68 7.88
CA TYR A 10 -0.67 8.49 7.65
C TYR A 10 -0.20 9.26 6.42
N LEU A 11 1.02 9.76 6.48
CA LEU A 11 1.75 10.29 5.35
C LEU A 11 2.89 9.32 5.03
N LEU A 12 2.75 8.57 3.94
CA LEU A 12 3.81 7.72 3.40
C LEU A 12 4.69 8.52 2.46
N LYS A 13 6.00 8.49 2.68
CA LYS A 13 7.01 9.14 1.84
C LYS A 13 8.04 8.13 1.35
N ARG A 14 8.35 8.17 0.03
CA ARG A 14 9.40 7.40 -0.61
C ARG A 14 10.23 8.27 -1.54
N GLN A 15 11.57 8.21 -1.42
CA GLN A 15 12.47 8.90 -2.35
C GLN A 15 12.49 8.18 -3.71
N ILE A 16 12.31 8.91 -4.82
CA ILE A 16 12.25 8.35 -6.18
C ILE A 16 13.65 7.95 -6.67
N PHE A 17 14.66 8.77 -6.44
CA PHE A 17 16.03 8.59 -6.96
C PHE A 17 16.97 7.82 -6.01
N ALA A 18 16.46 7.04 -5.07
CA ALA A 18 17.31 6.29 -4.16
C ALA A 18 17.55 4.86 -4.66
N PHE A 19 18.80 4.38 -4.60
CA PHE A 19 19.18 2.99 -4.92
C PHE A 19 18.48 1.93 -4.04
N THR A 20 17.89 2.36 -2.92
CA THR A 20 17.10 1.53 -2.01
C THR A 20 15.73 2.16 -1.79
N GLY A 21 14.65 1.37 -1.91
CA GLY A 21 13.31 1.81 -1.54
C GLY A 21 13.21 2.03 -0.03
N LYS A 22 13.25 3.30 0.39
CA LYS A 22 13.02 3.66 1.80
C LYS A 22 11.62 4.25 1.93
N PHE A 23 10.78 3.61 2.71
CA PHE A 23 9.42 4.04 3.00
C PHE A 23 9.36 4.57 4.44
N ARG A 24 8.85 5.77 4.62
CA ARG A 24 8.68 6.41 5.92
C ARG A 24 7.22 6.77 6.12
N PHE A 25 6.64 6.30 7.21
CA PHE A 25 5.28 6.64 7.60
C PHE A 25 5.29 7.63 8.75
N TYR A 26 4.56 8.71 8.56
CA TYR A 26 4.38 9.73 9.57
C TYR A 26 2.91 9.79 9.99
N ALA A 27 2.66 9.98 11.28
CA ALA A 27 1.35 10.28 11.85
C ALA A 27 1.51 11.45 12.84
N GLY A 28 0.68 12.50 12.70
CA GLY A 28 0.82 13.71 13.50
C GLY A 28 2.23 14.35 13.40
N GLY A 29 2.88 14.26 12.24
CA GLY A 29 4.23 14.78 12.00
C GLY A 29 5.38 13.92 12.56
N LYS A 30 5.09 12.86 13.31
CA LYS A 30 6.11 11.96 13.90
C LYS A 30 6.29 10.73 13.03
N LEU A 31 7.55 10.26 12.87
CA LEU A 31 7.84 8.98 12.22
C LEU A 31 7.33 7.84 13.10
N VAL A 32 6.42 7.03 12.56
CA VAL A 32 5.78 5.92 13.30
C VAL A 32 6.10 4.54 12.74
N MET A 33 6.55 4.47 11.47
CA MET A 33 6.99 3.20 10.85
C MET A 33 8.04 3.48 9.77
N TYR A 34 8.90 2.50 9.54
CA TYR A 34 9.95 2.54 8.54
C TYR A 34 10.06 1.21 7.79
N SER A 35 10.28 1.27 6.48
CA SER A 35 10.62 0.10 5.68
C SER A 35 11.78 0.40 4.74
N GLN A 36 12.60 -0.59 4.48
CA GLN A 36 13.71 -0.48 3.54
C GLN A 36 13.82 -1.76 2.73
N GLN A 37 13.71 -1.64 1.41
CA GLN A 37 13.98 -2.70 0.45
C GLN A 37 15.36 -2.52 -0.19
N LYS A 38 16.12 -3.63 -0.30
CA LYS A 38 17.28 -3.68 -1.19
C LYS A 38 16.76 -3.87 -2.62
N LYS A 39 17.03 -2.89 -3.52
CA LYS A 39 16.68 -2.96 -4.95
C LYS A 39 15.26 -3.49 -5.21
N PHE A 40 14.31 -2.64 -5.41
CA PHE A 40 12.94 -2.84 -5.94
C PHE A 40 12.57 -4.25 -6.48
N LYS A 41 12.89 -5.31 -5.76
CA LYS A 41 12.51 -6.66 -6.11
C LYS A 41 11.15 -6.93 -5.47
N LEU A 42 10.06 -6.81 -6.26
CA LEU A 42 8.72 -7.21 -5.83
C LEU A 42 8.64 -8.70 -5.45
N LYS A 43 9.65 -9.47 -5.82
CA LYS A 43 9.81 -10.90 -5.44
C LYS A 43 10.35 -11.07 -4.03
N GLU A 44 10.89 -10.01 -3.40
CA GLU A 44 11.41 -10.09 -2.04
C GLU A 44 10.36 -9.62 -1.03
N ASP A 45 10.37 -10.22 0.14
CA ASP A 45 9.53 -9.81 1.26
C ASP A 45 9.81 -8.37 1.67
N ILE A 46 8.77 -7.57 1.83
CA ILE A 46 8.87 -6.21 2.37
C ILE A 46 8.68 -6.28 3.88
N ARG A 47 9.64 -5.75 4.63
CA ARG A 47 9.60 -5.69 6.09
C ARG A 47 9.36 -4.28 6.57
N VAL A 48 8.43 -4.11 7.49
CA VAL A 48 8.11 -2.83 8.13
C VAL A 48 8.54 -2.90 9.60
N TYR A 49 9.24 -1.88 10.04
CA TYR A 49 9.80 -1.76 11.37
C TYR A 49 9.13 -0.61 12.13
N ALA A 50 9.16 -0.68 13.46
CA ALA A 50 8.65 0.38 14.33
C ALA A 50 9.39 1.71 14.11
N ASP A 51 10.69 1.66 13.76
CA ASP A 51 11.55 2.82 13.54
C ASP A 51 12.73 2.53 12.60
N ILE A 52 13.59 3.53 12.39
CA ILE A 52 14.77 3.47 11.52
C ILE A 52 15.88 2.55 12.05
N SER A 53 15.88 2.19 13.34
CA SER A 53 16.87 1.26 13.92
C SER A 53 16.68 -0.18 13.43
N LYS A 54 15.50 -0.49 12.92
CA LYS A 54 15.09 -1.82 12.40
C LYS A 54 15.22 -2.95 13.43
N LYS A 55 15.19 -2.62 14.72
CA LYS A 55 15.29 -3.61 15.80
C LYS A 55 13.99 -4.40 15.98
N GLN A 56 12.83 -3.77 15.70
CA GLN A 56 11.52 -4.39 15.86
C GLN A 56 10.77 -4.42 14.52
N GLU A 57 10.66 -5.60 13.93
CA GLU A 57 9.80 -5.85 12.78
C GLU A 57 8.35 -5.97 13.26
N ILE A 58 7.44 -5.17 12.68
CA ILE A 58 6.04 -5.11 13.09
C ILE A 58 5.07 -5.62 12.02
N LEU A 59 5.47 -5.56 10.73
CA LEU A 59 4.69 -6.09 9.62
C LEU A 59 5.62 -6.68 8.56
N LYS A 60 5.18 -7.78 7.95
CA LYS A 60 5.83 -8.39 6.80
C LYS A 60 4.84 -8.55 5.65
N ILE A 61 5.22 -8.11 4.46
CA ILE A 61 4.46 -8.30 3.23
C ILE A 61 5.25 -9.32 2.40
N LYS A 62 4.72 -10.54 2.31
CA LYS A 62 5.38 -11.68 1.68
C LYS A 62 4.77 -11.98 0.33
N SER A 63 5.58 -11.96 -0.73
CA SER A 63 5.15 -12.38 -2.06
C SER A 63 4.88 -13.90 -2.08
N ARG A 64 3.66 -14.31 -2.49
CA ARG A 64 3.32 -15.73 -2.71
C ARG A 64 3.85 -16.23 -4.04
N SER A 65 3.56 -15.51 -5.10
CA SER A 65 4.08 -15.80 -6.44
C SER A 65 3.96 -14.54 -7.29
N ILE A 66 4.84 -14.39 -8.26
CA ILE A 66 4.76 -13.36 -9.29
C ILE A 66 4.72 -14.11 -10.62
N ILE A 67 3.54 -14.58 -10.98
CA ILE A 67 3.23 -15.04 -12.33
C ILE A 67 2.59 -13.84 -13.02
N ASP A 68 3.25 -13.33 -13.99
CA ASP A 68 3.14 -12.14 -14.85
C ASP A 68 1.99 -11.12 -14.68
N PHE A 69 0.83 -11.43 -14.18
CA PHE A 69 -0.27 -10.47 -14.05
C PHE A 69 -1.11 -10.62 -12.78
N SER A 70 -0.81 -11.58 -11.91
CA SER A 70 -1.60 -11.80 -10.67
C SER A 70 -0.72 -12.00 -9.45
N ALA A 71 0.06 -10.97 -9.11
CA ALA A 71 0.88 -10.98 -7.91
C ALA A 71 -0.01 -10.97 -6.65
N ALA A 72 0.27 -11.87 -5.72
CA ALA A 72 -0.39 -11.94 -4.43
C ALA A 72 0.63 -11.76 -3.29
N TYR A 73 0.26 -10.98 -2.28
CA TYR A 73 1.11 -10.62 -1.17
C TYR A 73 0.39 -10.88 0.15
N ASP A 74 0.95 -11.76 0.97
CA ASP A 74 0.47 -12.02 2.33
C ASP A 74 0.93 -10.91 3.27
N VAL A 75 0.03 -10.43 4.08
CA VAL A 75 0.29 -9.45 5.14
C VAL A 75 0.32 -10.17 6.47
N ILE A 76 1.45 -10.11 7.16
CA ILE A 76 1.71 -10.83 8.40
C ILE A 76 2.07 -9.83 9.50
N ASP A 77 1.31 -9.81 10.59
CA ASP A 77 1.67 -9.10 11.81
C ASP A 77 2.79 -9.83 12.53
N MET A 78 3.95 -9.22 12.62
CA MET A 78 5.14 -9.84 13.23
C MET A 78 5.11 -9.76 14.76
N THR A 79 4.32 -8.85 15.34
CA THR A 79 4.17 -8.75 16.82
C THR A 79 3.25 -9.86 17.35
N ALA A 80 2.15 -10.13 16.63
CA ALA A 80 1.19 -11.19 16.98
C ALA A 80 1.50 -12.52 16.29
N ARG A 81 2.45 -12.57 15.34
CA ARG A 81 2.74 -13.71 14.45
C ARG A 81 1.48 -14.23 13.74
N GLN A 82 0.65 -13.31 13.28
CA GLN A 82 -0.67 -13.60 12.71
C GLN A 82 -0.71 -13.21 11.23
N HIS A 83 -1.26 -14.10 10.39
CA HIS A 83 -1.67 -13.75 9.03
C HIS A 83 -2.89 -12.83 9.10
N VAL A 84 -2.74 -11.61 8.56
CA VAL A 84 -3.79 -10.57 8.57
C VAL A 84 -4.72 -10.71 7.37
N GLY A 85 -4.15 -11.07 6.23
CA GLY A 85 -4.86 -11.22 4.97
C GLY A 85 -3.91 -11.14 3.77
N THR A 86 -4.48 -11.04 2.58
CA THR A 86 -3.71 -11.06 1.32
C THR A 86 -4.19 -9.94 0.39
N LEU A 87 -3.26 -9.25 -0.24
CA LEU A 87 -3.49 -8.30 -1.33
C LEU A 87 -3.18 -9.02 -2.65
N ARG A 88 -4.17 -9.17 -3.54
CA ARG A 88 -4.03 -9.86 -4.82
C ARG A 88 -4.36 -8.92 -5.97
N ARG A 89 -3.36 -8.64 -6.82
CA ARG A 89 -3.55 -7.80 -8.01
C ARG A 89 -4.41 -8.53 -9.04
N GLN A 90 -5.43 -7.85 -9.59
CA GLN A 90 -6.28 -8.39 -10.65
C GLN A 90 -5.61 -8.16 -12.02
N GLY A 91 -4.96 -9.20 -12.56
CA GLY A 91 -4.11 -9.17 -13.74
C GLY A 91 -4.60 -8.36 -14.93
N MET A 92 -5.54 -8.89 -15.73
CA MET A 92 -6.01 -8.21 -16.95
C MET A 92 -6.78 -6.91 -16.68
N LYS A 93 -7.54 -6.83 -15.60
CA LYS A 93 -8.25 -5.60 -15.21
C LYS A 93 -7.29 -4.47 -14.81
N SER A 94 -6.15 -4.82 -14.21
CA SER A 94 -5.09 -3.87 -13.86
C SER A 94 -4.33 -3.30 -15.06
N MET A 95 -4.61 -3.76 -16.30
CA MET A 95 -4.09 -3.12 -17.51
C MET A 95 -4.80 -1.79 -17.82
N LEU A 96 -6.07 -1.67 -17.44
CA LEU A 96 -6.86 -0.44 -17.65
C LEU A 96 -6.88 0.45 -16.42
N ARG A 97 -6.90 -0.17 -15.24
CA ARG A 97 -6.99 0.49 -13.94
C ARG A 97 -6.36 -0.41 -12.89
N ASP A 98 -5.55 0.14 -11.97
CA ASP A 98 -5.02 -0.66 -10.88
C ASP A 98 -6.13 -1.10 -9.94
N GLU A 99 -6.34 -2.44 -9.90
CA GLU A 99 -7.35 -3.06 -9.07
C GLU A 99 -6.76 -4.25 -8.31
N TRP A 100 -7.05 -4.30 -6.99
CA TRP A 100 -6.55 -5.32 -6.11
C TRP A 100 -7.69 -5.88 -5.24
N ASP A 101 -7.77 -7.20 -5.14
CA ASP A 101 -8.61 -7.85 -4.14
C ASP A 101 -7.93 -7.85 -2.78
N LEU A 102 -8.70 -7.55 -1.75
CA LEU A 102 -8.32 -7.74 -0.35
C LEU A 102 -9.00 -9.03 0.14
N LEU A 103 -8.18 -9.95 0.63
CA LEU A 103 -8.65 -11.25 1.11
C LEU A 103 -8.39 -11.36 2.62
N ASN A 104 -9.33 -11.98 3.35
CA ASN A 104 -9.13 -12.34 4.75
C ASN A 104 -8.14 -13.53 4.88
N PRO A 105 -7.75 -13.94 6.11
CA PRO A 105 -6.87 -15.09 6.31
C PRO A 105 -7.40 -16.42 5.76
N ALA A 106 -8.72 -16.56 5.62
CA ALA A 106 -9.37 -17.72 5.00
C ALA A 106 -9.38 -17.69 3.46
N GLY A 107 -8.84 -16.62 2.84
CA GLY A 107 -8.77 -16.45 1.39
C GLY A 107 -10.07 -15.92 0.77
N GLN A 108 -11.05 -15.52 1.55
CA GLN A 108 -12.30 -14.94 1.07
C GLN A 108 -12.09 -13.44 0.77
N LYS A 109 -12.65 -12.97 -0.34
CA LYS A 109 -12.63 -11.55 -0.69
C LYS A 109 -13.47 -10.73 0.29
N ILE A 110 -12.85 -9.76 0.94
CA ILE A 110 -13.49 -8.83 1.88
C ILE A 110 -13.62 -7.42 1.32
N GLY A 111 -12.85 -7.07 0.30
CA GLY A 111 -12.88 -5.73 -0.27
C GLY A 111 -12.07 -5.61 -1.55
N THR A 112 -12.05 -4.41 -2.09
CA THR A 112 -11.30 -4.06 -3.30
C THR A 112 -10.59 -2.72 -3.12
N LEU A 113 -9.32 -2.66 -3.50
CA LEU A 113 -8.58 -1.42 -3.71
C LEU A 113 -8.60 -1.12 -5.20
N PHE A 114 -8.93 0.10 -5.58
CA PHE A 114 -8.95 0.52 -6.98
C PHE A 114 -8.62 2.01 -7.13
N GLU A 115 -8.15 2.37 -8.34
CA GLU A 115 -7.94 3.76 -8.71
C GLU A 115 -9.26 4.49 -8.94
N ASP A 116 -9.47 5.63 -8.28
CA ASP A 116 -10.76 6.37 -8.22
C ASP A 116 -11.21 6.91 -9.60
N SER A 117 -10.30 7.24 -10.52
CA SER A 117 -10.66 7.91 -11.77
C SER A 117 -10.18 7.18 -13.04
N ILE A 118 -11.11 6.49 -13.73
CA ILE A 118 -10.88 5.85 -15.02
C ILE A 118 -10.49 6.87 -16.11
N LYS A 119 -11.13 8.03 -16.15
CA LYS A 119 -10.86 9.08 -17.15
C LYS A 119 -9.47 9.66 -17.01
N LEU A 120 -9.03 9.93 -15.79
CA LEU A 120 -7.67 10.42 -15.51
C LEU A 120 -6.62 9.35 -15.74
N ALA A 121 -6.90 8.08 -15.47
CA ALA A 121 -5.99 6.96 -15.76
C ALA A 121 -5.67 6.85 -17.25
N THR A 122 -6.67 6.99 -18.12
CA THR A 122 -6.52 6.92 -19.58
C THR A 122 -5.75 8.15 -20.12
N ILE A 123 -6.09 9.36 -19.67
CA ILE A 123 -5.41 10.60 -20.08
C ILE A 123 -3.94 10.60 -19.65
N ARG A 124 -3.66 10.12 -18.42
CA ARG A 124 -2.31 10.02 -17.89
C ARG A 124 -1.42 9.08 -18.70
N ARG A 125 -1.95 7.90 -19.10
CA ARG A 125 -1.21 6.95 -19.95
C ARG A 125 -0.87 7.48 -21.32
N LEU A 126 -1.72 8.37 -21.85
CA LEU A 126 -1.55 8.94 -23.19
C LEU A 126 -0.71 10.21 -23.24
N LEU A 127 -0.74 11.05 -22.17
CA LEU A 127 -0.22 12.40 -22.24
C LEU A 127 0.79 12.78 -21.12
N PHE A 128 0.59 12.31 -19.86
CA PHE A 128 1.43 12.78 -18.74
C PHE A 128 1.51 11.75 -17.61
N SER A 129 2.69 11.16 -17.40
CA SER A 129 3.00 10.26 -16.27
C SER A 129 3.04 10.95 -14.89
N PHE A 130 2.85 12.29 -14.82
CA PHE A 130 3.00 13.08 -13.60
C PHE A 130 1.69 13.41 -12.87
N LEU A 131 0.53 12.97 -13.36
CA LEU A 131 -0.74 13.25 -12.69
C LEU A 131 -0.88 12.39 -11.42
N PRO A 132 -1.21 12.98 -10.25
CA PRO A 132 -1.42 12.25 -9.01
C PRO A 132 -2.51 11.19 -9.14
N GLN A 133 -2.31 10.05 -8.48
CA GLN A 133 -3.25 8.94 -8.45
C GLN A 133 -3.99 8.92 -7.12
N ASN A 134 -5.29 8.71 -7.17
CA ASN A 134 -6.11 8.50 -5.99
C ASN A 134 -6.67 7.08 -6.01
N TYR A 135 -6.74 6.47 -4.84
CA TYR A 135 -7.22 5.10 -4.68
C TYR A 135 -8.18 5.04 -3.50
N ASP A 136 -9.22 4.23 -3.66
CA ASP A 136 -10.16 3.90 -2.60
C ASP A 136 -10.06 2.42 -2.22
N ILE A 137 -10.28 2.11 -0.93
CA ILE A 137 -10.57 0.76 -0.47
C ILE A 137 -12.03 0.71 -0.08
N ILE A 138 -12.75 -0.21 -0.72
CA ILE A 138 -14.18 -0.49 -0.45
C ILE A 138 -14.29 -1.87 0.19
N VAL A 139 -15.06 -1.95 1.29
CA VAL A 139 -15.45 -3.19 1.96
C VAL A 139 -16.98 -3.25 1.94
N GLY A 140 -17.53 -4.31 1.34
CA GLY A 140 -18.97 -4.32 1.05
C GLY A 140 -19.36 -3.18 0.11
N GLN A 141 -20.14 -2.23 0.61
CA GLN A 141 -20.55 -1.01 -0.13
C GLN A 141 -19.93 0.28 0.45
N GLU A 142 -19.11 0.17 1.49
CA GLU A 142 -18.57 1.31 2.21
C GLU A 142 -17.11 1.56 1.84
N ARG A 143 -16.78 2.84 1.63
CA ARG A 143 -15.39 3.29 1.54
C ARG A 143 -14.79 3.31 2.94
N VAL A 144 -13.73 2.51 3.13
CA VAL A 144 -13.03 2.40 4.43
C VAL A 144 -11.69 3.11 4.44
N THR A 145 -11.12 3.38 3.27
CA THR A 145 -9.82 4.09 3.17
C THR A 145 -9.80 4.96 1.92
N ASP A 146 -9.26 6.18 2.07
CA ASP A 146 -8.96 7.12 1.00
C ASP A 146 -7.43 7.26 0.90
N ILE A 147 -6.85 6.98 -0.26
CA ILE A 147 -5.42 7.07 -0.51
C ILE A 147 -5.17 8.08 -1.62
N LYS A 148 -4.53 9.22 -1.29
CA LYS A 148 -4.26 10.31 -2.23
C LYS A 148 -2.77 10.52 -2.44
N GLN A 149 -2.35 10.42 -3.70
CA GLN A 149 -1.01 10.82 -4.07
C GLN A 149 -0.89 12.34 -4.11
N GLN A 150 0.19 12.86 -3.53
CA GLN A 150 0.57 14.26 -3.69
C GLN A 150 1.60 14.37 -4.81
N PHE A 151 1.43 15.36 -5.69
CA PHE A 151 2.44 15.63 -6.70
C PHE A 151 3.74 16.14 -6.05
N ASN A 152 4.81 15.40 -6.27
CA ASN A 152 6.15 15.81 -5.90
C ASN A 152 7.16 15.11 -6.83
N PRO A 153 7.95 15.86 -7.63
CA PRO A 153 8.86 15.27 -8.63
C PRO A 153 10.05 14.53 -8.01
N PHE A 154 10.34 14.75 -6.72
CA PHE A 154 11.51 14.15 -6.04
C PHE A 154 11.12 13.06 -5.04
N GLN A 155 9.84 12.99 -4.69
CA GLN A 155 9.38 12.10 -3.64
C GLN A 155 7.98 11.58 -3.95
N TYR A 156 7.82 10.26 -3.98
CA TYR A 156 6.49 9.67 -4.02
C TYR A 156 5.84 9.80 -2.64
N THR A 157 4.70 10.46 -2.58
CA THR A 157 4.02 10.78 -1.33
C THR A 157 2.55 10.35 -1.41
N LEU A 158 2.09 9.54 -0.43
CA LEU A 158 0.70 9.14 -0.29
C LEU A 158 0.15 9.61 1.07
N ASN A 159 -1.01 10.25 1.06
CA ASN A 159 -1.86 10.38 2.23
C ASN A 159 -2.77 9.15 2.30
N ILE A 160 -2.75 8.43 3.41
CA ILE A 160 -3.61 7.28 3.69
C ILE A 160 -4.54 7.68 4.82
N ASP A 161 -5.84 7.77 4.54
CA ASP A 161 -6.86 8.21 5.49
C ASP A 161 -7.87 7.09 5.77
N PHE A 162 -7.90 6.60 7.00
CA PHE A 162 -8.86 5.60 7.51
C PHE A 162 -10.08 6.23 8.19
N SER A 163 -10.23 7.57 8.15
CA SER A 163 -11.38 8.24 8.76
C SER A 163 -12.74 7.84 8.16
N PRO A 164 -12.83 7.46 6.87
CA PRO A 164 -14.07 6.94 6.31
C PRO A 164 -14.59 5.67 6.99
N ASP A 165 -13.72 4.83 7.54
CA ASP A 165 -14.10 3.65 8.32
C ASP A 165 -14.56 4.04 9.74
N THR A 166 -15.84 4.44 9.84
CA THR A 166 -16.45 4.86 11.11
C THR A 166 -16.75 3.69 12.04
N THR A 167 -16.93 2.50 11.48
CA THR A 167 -17.27 1.28 12.22
C THR A 167 -16.03 0.46 12.63
N ASN A 168 -14.83 0.86 12.19
CA ASN A 168 -13.56 0.16 12.38
C ASN A 168 -13.61 -1.31 11.92
N GLN A 169 -14.32 -1.58 10.83
CA GLN A 169 -14.45 -2.92 10.25
C GLN A 169 -13.22 -3.35 9.43
N PHE A 170 -12.40 -2.39 9.02
CA PHE A 170 -11.24 -2.65 8.18
C PHE A 170 -9.94 -2.70 8.99
N ASP A 171 -9.12 -3.71 8.71
CA ASP A 171 -7.81 -3.83 9.37
C ASP A 171 -6.80 -2.84 8.75
N PRO A 172 -6.32 -1.82 9.49
CA PRO A 172 -5.43 -0.81 8.96
C PRO A 172 -4.09 -1.37 8.47
N ARG A 173 -3.67 -2.55 8.92
CA ARG A 173 -2.44 -3.21 8.46
C ARG A 173 -2.53 -3.58 6.97
N LEU A 174 -3.72 -3.95 6.46
CA LEU A 174 -3.94 -4.17 5.03
C LEU A 174 -3.85 -2.87 4.23
N GLY A 175 -4.38 -1.76 4.74
CA GLY A 175 -4.27 -0.45 4.10
C GLY A 175 -2.84 0.09 4.06
N ILE A 176 -2.06 -0.12 5.13
CA ILE A 176 -0.63 0.22 5.17
C ILE A 176 0.15 -0.63 4.16
N ALA A 177 -0.12 -1.94 4.08
CA ALA A 177 0.50 -2.81 3.09
C ALA A 177 0.14 -2.40 1.65
N ALA A 178 -1.12 -2.03 1.39
CA ALA A 178 -1.57 -1.50 0.11
C ALA A 178 -0.79 -0.23 -0.28
N GLY A 179 -0.65 0.75 0.61
CA GLY A 179 0.12 1.96 0.38
C GLY A 179 1.59 1.68 0.03
N ILE A 180 2.22 0.70 0.68
CA ILE A 180 3.60 0.29 0.36
C ILE A 180 3.66 -0.34 -1.04
N LEU A 181 2.74 -1.25 -1.37
CA LEU A 181 2.72 -1.92 -2.68
C LEU A 181 2.46 -0.93 -3.81
N LEU A 182 1.52 0.00 -3.65
CA LEU A 182 1.29 1.09 -4.60
C LEU A 182 2.57 1.92 -4.79
N ALA A 183 3.18 2.38 -3.71
CA ALA A 183 4.42 3.17 -3.79
C ALA A 183 5.59 2.37 -4.37
N ALA A 184 5.65 1.04 -4.19
CA ALA A 184 6.70 0.18 -4.72
C ALA A 184 6.54 -0.09 -6.22
N ILE A 185 5.31 -0.18 -6.72
CA ILE A 185 4.98 -0.50 -8.11
C ILE A 185 5.04 0.76 -8.96
N GLU A 186 4.27 1.79 -8.60
CA GLU A 186 4.15 3.03 -9.36
C GLU A 186 5.46 3.82 -9.43
N GLY A 187 6.23 3.81 -8.37
CA GLY A 187 7.54 4.47 -8.39
C GLY A 187 8.60 3.79 -9.26
N ARG A 188 8.24 2.82 -10.11
CA ARG A 188 9.10 2.22 -11.15
C ARG A 188 8.78 2.73 -12.54
N GLN A 189 7.63 3.35 -12.72
CA GLN A 189 7.15 3.80 -14.03
C GLN A 189 7.58 5.24 -14.36
N ASN A 190 8.32 5.88 -13.43
CA ASN A 190 8.90 7.22 -13.60
C ASN A 190 10.42 7.15 -13.68
#